data_fd908d197e24cd39b1875fad92047909
#
_entry.id   fd908d197e24cd39b1875fad92047909
#
_cell.length_a   1.000
_cell.length_b   1.000
_cell.length_c   1.000
_cell.angle_alpha   90.00
_cell.angle_beta   90.00
_cell.angle_gamma   90.00
#
_symmetry.space_group_name_H-M   'P 1'
#
loop_
_entity.id
_entity.type
_entity.pdbx_description
1 polymer ?
#
loop_
_entity_poly.entity_id
_entity_poly.type
_entity_poly.pdbx_seq_one_letter_code
_entity_poly.pdbx_strand_id
1 'polypeptide(L)'
;KDIKNIPMAFGEVDIMKVVMSLPGVKAVGEASSGFNVRGGATDQNLILFNDGTVYNPTHLFGFFSVFNPDVVKDMELYKSSIPAKYGGRISSVLDINSREGNKKEFKGSASIGLLTSRLTLEGPLFSEKTSFIVGGRTTYSDWILKKLPEKSGYKDGNAGFYDLNATINHKFDERNNLYLNGYYSHDRF
;
A
#
# COMPACT_ATOMS: atom_id res chain seq x y z
N LYS A 1 0.97 -10.58 -12.69
CA LYS A 1 1.53 -9.44 -13.48
C LYS A 1 2.51 -8.71 -12.59
N ASP A 2 3.73 -8.49 -13.10
CA ASP A 2 4.77 -7.80 -12.34
C ASP A 2 4.34 -6.37 -12.03
N ILE A 3 4.24 -6.04 -10.75
CA ILE A 3 3.90 -4.72 -10.23
C ILE A 3 4.89 -3.65 -10.74
N LYS A 4 6.11 -4.06 -11.10
CA LYS A 4 7.19 -3.18 -11.57
C LYS A 4 6.97 -2.53 -12.95
N ASN A 5 6.02 -3.03 -13.75
CA ASN A 5 5.77 -2.57 -15.13
C ASN A 5 4.52 -1.69 -15.27
N ILE A 6 4.08 -1.06 -14.18
CA ILE A 6 2.85 -0.28 -14.15
C ILE A 6 3.17 1.22 -14.26
N PRO A 7 2.32 2.00 -14.97
CA PRO A 7 2.52 3.44 -15.09
C PRO A 7 2.62 4.12 -13.72
N MET A 8 3.69 4.86 -13.51
CA MET A 8 3.91 5.63 -12.30
C MET A 8 3.05 6.90 -12.33
N ALA A 9 2.26 7.14 -11.30
CA ALA A 9 1.69 8.45 -11.04
C ALA A 9 2.59 9.19 -10.03
N PHE A 10 3.01 10.40 -10.38
CA PHE A 10 3.91 11.22 -9.55
C PHE A 10 5.26 10.55 -9.19
N GLY A 11 5.73 9.61 -10.02
CA GLY A 11 7.00 8.91 -9.82
C GLY A 11 6.92 7.70 -8.89
N GLU A 12 5.73 7.27 -8.51
CA GLU A 12 5.50 6.11 -7.66
C GLU A 12 4.48 5.14 -8.27
N VAL A 13 4.77 3.85 -8.15
CA VAL A 13 3.80 2.79 -8.47
C VAL A 13 2.74 2.76 -7.38
N ASP A 14 1.48 2.93 -7.76
CA ASP A 14 0.37 2.93 -6.82
C ASP A 14 -0.45 1.63 -6.95
N ILE A 15 -0.47 0.85 -5.88
CA ILE A 15 -1.16 -0.46 -5.84
C ILE A 15 -2.66 -0.30 -6.09
N MET A 16 -3.30 0.72 -5.53
CA MET A 16 -4.74 0.93 -5.74
C MET A 16 -5.06 1.34 -7.18
N LYS A 17 -4.21 2.13 -7.83
CA LYS A 17 -4.36 2.47 -9.26
C LYS A 17 -4.23 1.25 -10.16
N VAL A 18 -3.37 0.30 -9.79
CA VAL A 18 -3.31 -1.00 -10.45
C VAL A 18 -4.63 -1.74 -10.36
N VAL A 19 -5.20 -1.83 -9.16
CA VAL A 19 -6.50 -2.47 -8.93
C VAL A 19 -7.59 -1.79 -9.77
N MET A 20 -7.62 -0.45 -9.78
CA MET A 20 -8.60 0.32 -10.55
C MET A 20 -8.45 0.15 -12.07
N SER A 21 -7.28 -0.26 -12.57
CA SER A 21 -7.06 -0.58 -14.00
C SER A 21 -7.58 -1.96 -14.42
N LEU A 22 -8.02 -2.78 -13.46
CA LEU A 22 -8.49 -4.14 -13.76
C LEU A 22 -9.90 -4.11 -14.39
N PRO A 23 -10.21 -5.04 -15.32
CA PRO A 23 -11.54 -5.14 -15.92
C PRO A 23 -12.64 -5.33 -14.87
N GLY A 24 -13.72 -4.54 -14.97
CA GLY A 24 -14.87 -4.60 -14.06
C GLY A 24 -14.66 -3.88 -12.72
N VAL A 25 -13.60 -3.12 -12.59
CA VAL A 25 -13.35 -2.19 -11.46
C VAL A 25 -13.51 -0.76 -11.98
N LYS A 26 -14.18 0.09 -11.22
CA LYS A 26 -14.34 1.52 -11.51
C LYS A 26 -13.93 2.34 -10.30
N ALA A 27 -13.11 3.37 -10.51
CA ALA A 27 -12.83 4.39 -9.51
C ALA A 27 -14.08 5.22 -9.21
N VAL A 28 -14.27 5.63 -7.97
CA VAL A 28 -15.40 6.48 -7.52
C VAL A 28 -15.01 7.95 -7.55
N GLY A 29 -14.54 8.45 -8.71
CA GLY A 29 -14.07 9.83 -8.87
C GLY A 29 -12.55 9.96 -8.87
N GLU A 30 -12.05 11.13 -9.30
CA GLU A 30 -10.61 11.36 -9.52
C GLU A 30 -9.80 11.50 -8.24
N ALA A 31 -10.43 11.93 -7.14
CA ALA A 31 -9.82 12.10 -5.82
C ALA A 31 -10.52 11.24 -4.77
N SER A 32 -10.95 10.04 -5.13
CA SER A 32 -11.69 9.14 -4.25
C SER A 32 -10.81 7.97 -3.85
N SER A 33 -10.83 7.63 -2.57
CA SER A 33 -10.17 6.45 -2.01
C SER A 33 -10.87 5.14 -2.35
N GLY A 34 -12.04 5.21 -2.98
CA GLY A 34 -12.90 4.06 -3.22
C GLY A 34 -12.86 3.52 -4.64
N PHE A 35 -13.16 2.26 -4.76
CA PHE A 35 -13.42 1.60 -6.04
C PHE A 35 -14.68 0.75 -5.94
N ASN A 36 -15.39 0.66 -7.04
CA ASN A 36 -16.57 -0.18 -7.19
C ASN A 36 -16.23 -1.39 -8.05
N VAL A 37 -16.67 -2.56 -7.61
CA VAL A 37 -16.50 -3.79 -8.35
C VAL A 37 -17.87 -4.27 -8.80
N ARG A 38 -18.07 -4.42 -10.13
CA ARG A 38 -19.29 -4.92 -10.74
C ARG A 38 -20.57 -4.22 -10.24
N GLY A 39 -20.50 -2.92 -9.98
CA GLY A 39 -21.64 -2.12 -9.53
C GLY A 39 -21.90 -2.18 -8.02
N GLY A 40 -21.10 -2.89 -7.24
CA GLY A 40 -21.15 -2.85 -5.78
C GLY A 40 -20.66 -1.52 -5.22
N ALA A 41 -21.14 -1.13 -4.05
CA ALA A 41 -20.72 0.09 -3.37
C ALA A 41 -19.32 -0.05 -2.76
N THR A 42 -18.64 1.07 -2.51
CA THR A 42 -17.27 1.12 -2.01
C THR A 42 -17.09 0.40 -0.68
N ASP A 43 -18.05 0.54 0.23
CA ASP A 43 -18.07 -0.09 1.56
C ASP A 43 -18.34 -1.60 1.52
N GLN A 44 -18.71 -2.14 0.36
CA GLN A 44 -18.93 -3.57 0.14
C GLN A 44 -17.66 -4.32 -0.27
N ASN A 45 -16.52 -3.64 -0.40
CA ASN A 45 -15.24 -4.25 -0.68
C ASN A 45 -14.48 -4.50 0.62
N LEU A 46 -13.89 -5.67 0.75
CA LEU A 46 -12.95 -6.00 1.83
C LEU A 46 -11.54 -5.78 1.31
N ILE A 47 -10.76 -4.98 2.03
CA ILE A 47 -9.35 -4.76 1.71
C ILE A 47 -8.54 -5.29 2.88
N LEU A 48 -7.64 -6.22 2.58
CA LEU A 48 -6.77 -6.86 3.56
C LEU A 48 -5.30 -6.57 3.24
N PHE A 49 -4.54 -6.33 4.27
CA PHE A 49 -3.08 -6.29 4.22
C PHE A 49 -2.53 -7.24 5.28
N ASN A 50 -1.90 -8.33 4.86
CA ASN A 50 -1.45 -9.43 5.72
C ASN A 50 -2.58 -9.90 6.67
N ASP A 51 -3.75 -10.23 6.12
CA ASP A 51 -4.98 -10.61 6.81
C ASP A 51 -5.62 -9.52 7.71
N GLY A 52 -4.96 -8.38 7.90
CA GLY A 52 -5.52 -7.23 8.64
C GLY A 52 -6.43 -6.38 7.77
N THR A 53 -7.62 -6.02 8.28
CA THR A 53 -8.56 -5.17 7.54
C THR A 53 -8.05 -3.73 7.45
N VAL A 54 -7.99 -3.20 6.22
CA VAL A 54 -7.66 -1.82 5.92
C VAL A 54 -8.94 -1.05 5.62
N TYR A 55 -9.33 -0.15 6.51
CA TYR A 55 -10.55 0.64 6.37
C TYR A 55 -10.38 1.84 5.44
N ASN A 56 -9.25 2.50 5.49
CA ASN A 56 -8.90 3.61 4.58
C ASN A 56 -7.66 3.23 3.78
N PRO A 57 -7.82 2.84 2.50
CA PRO A 57 -6.71 2.32 1.69
C PRO A 57 -5.86 3.41 1.01
N THR A 58 -6.10 4.69 1.33
CA THR A 58 -5.40 5.79 0.65
C THR A 58 -5.04 6.94 1.60
N HIS A 59 -4.01 7.68 1.20
CA HIS A 59 -3.58 8.95 1.78
C HIS A 59 -3.97 10.13 0.91
N LEU A 60 -4.02 11.32 1.50
CA LEU A 60 -4.22 12.59 0.80
C LEU A 60 -5.38 12.54 -0.20
N PHE A 61 -6.61 12.28 0.30
CA PHE A 61 -7.84 12.29 -0.50
C PHE A 61 -7.83 11.33 -1.69
N GLY A 62 -7.06 10.23 -1.65
CA GLY A 62 -7.01 9.23 -2.72
C GLY A 62 -5.85 9.37 -3.70
N PHE A 63 -4.97 10.34 -3.49
CA PHE A 63 -3.80 10.51 -4.38
C PHE A 63 -2.76 9.41 -4.25
N PHE A 64 -2.58 8.83 -3.07
CA PHE A 64 -1.62 7.76 -2.79
C PHE A 64 -2.29 6.60 -2.07
N SER A 65 -1.92 5.37 -2.41
CA SER A 65 -2.34 4.21 -1.63
C SER A 65 -1.54 4.10 -0.33
N VAL A 66 -2.12 3.48 0.69
CA VAL A 66 -1.42 3.16 1.95
C VAL A 66 -0.38 2.05 1.78
N PHE A 67 -0.37 1.36 0.64
CA PHE A 67 0.50 0.22 0.38
C PHE A 67 1.81 0.69 -0.25
N ASN A 68 2.90 0.59 0.51
CA ASN A 68 4.23 0.85 -0.01
C ASN A 68 4.62 -0.26 -1.00
N PRO A 69 4.85 0.06 -2.30
CA PRO A 69 5.11 -0.94 -3.33
C PRO A 69 6.39 -1.75 -3.10
N ASP A 70 7.35 -1.22 -2.33
CA ASP A 70 8.60 -1.92 -2.06
C ASP A 70 8.43 -3.07 -1.05
N VAL A 71 7.39 -3.00 -0.19
CA VAL A 71 7.09 -4.05 0.79
C VAL A 71 6.02 -5.02 0.31
N VAL A 72 5.25 -4.68 -0.72
CA VAL A 72 4.21 -5.56 -1.27
C VAL A 72 4.85 -6.68 -2.10
N LYS A 73 4.43 -7.92 -1.86
CA LYS A 73 4.81 -9.11 -2.61
C LYS A 73 3.84 -9.37 -3.75
N ASP A 74 2.57 -9.52 -3.40
CA ASP A 74 1.49 -9.86 -4.31
C ASP A 74 0.16 -9.25 -3.87
N MET A 75 -0.80 -9.26 -4.80
CA MET A 75 -2.17 -8.87 -4.53
C MET A 75 -3.12 -9.74 -5.34
N GLU A 76 -4.24 -10.11 -4.73
CA GLU A 76 -5.32 -10.84 -5.38
C GLU A 76 -6.64 -10.10 -5.21
N LEU A 77 -7.38 -9.93 -6.31
CA LEU A 77 -8.71 -9.35 -6.31
C LEU A 77 -9.75 -10.41 -6.65
N TYR A 78 -10.52 -10.81 -5.66
CA TYR A 78 -11.67 -11.69 -5.81
C TYR A 78 -12.92 -10.86 -6.14
N LYS A 79 -13.38 -10.92 -7.39
CA LYS A 79 -14.58 -10.20 -7.88
C LYS A 79 -15.83 -11.07 -7.90
N SER A 80 -15.65 -12.37 -7.75
CA SER A 80 -16.69 -13.41 -7.65
C SER A 80 -16.03 -14.67 -7.09
N SER A 81 -16.82 -15.63 -6.65
CA SER A 81 -16.31 -16.86 -6.03
C SER A 81 -15.36 -16.55 -4.88
N ILE A 82 -15.78 -15.64 -4.00
CA ILE A 82 -15.00 -15.26 -2.83
C ILE A 82 -14.81 -16.49 -1.96
N PRO A 83 -13.56 -16.89 -1.61
CA PRO A 83 -13.31 -18.02 -0.74
C PRO A 83 -14.00 -17.87 0.60
N ALA A 84 -14.49 -18.99 1.17
CA ALA A 84 -15.26 -18.99 2.41
C ALA A 84 -14.50 -18.44 3.64
N LYS A 85 -13.17 -18.36 3.58
CA LYS A 85 -12.34 -17.75 4.63
C LYS A 85 -12.58 -16.23 4.78
N TYR A 86 -13.10 -15.58 3.74
CA TYR A 86 -13.39 -14.16 3.76
C TYR A 86 -14.86 -13.91 4.03
N GLY A 87 -15.15 -13.15 5.09
CA GLY A 87 -16.51 -12.75 5.47
C GLY A 87 -16.66 -11.24 5.56
N GLY A 88 -17.89 -10.79 5.83
CA GLY A 88 -18.21 -9.40 6.18
C GLY A 88 -18.34 -8.42 5.02
N ARG A 89 -18.03 -8.80 3.78
CA ARG A 89 -18.23 -7.97 2.58
C ARG A 89 -18.75 -8.83 1.42
N ILE A 90 -19.50 -8.22 0.50
CA ILE A 90 -20.26 -8.94 -0.53
C ILE A 90 -19.84 -8.64 -1.97
N SER A 91 -19.15 -7.53 -2.23
CA SER A 91 -18.82 -7.12 -3.60
C SER A 91 -17.49 -7.70 -4.07
N SER A 92 -16.44 -7.49 -3.29
CA SER A 92 -15.10 -8.02 -3.62
C SER A 92 -14.21 -8.14 -2.38
N VAL A 93 -13.12 -8.89 -2.55
CA VAL A 93 -12.02 -8.96 -1.59
C VAL A 93 -10.72 -8.64 -2.31
N LEU A 94 -10.01 -7.64 -1.84
CA LEU A 94 -8.64 -7.33 -2.23
C LEU A 94 -7.71 -7.80 -1.13
N ASP A 95 -6.95 -8.84 -1.41
CA ASP A 95 -5.98 -9.43 -0.49
C ASP A 95 -4.57 -9.03 -0.93
N ILE A 96 -3.84 -8.34 -0.06
CA ILE A 96 -2.51 -7.82 -0.32
C ILE A 96 -1.54 -8.39 0.70
N ASN A 97 -0.47 -9.00 0.21
CA ASN A 97 0.53 -9.64 1.06
C ASN A 97 1.88 -8.92 0.96
N SER A 98 2.55 -8.78 2.10
CA SER A 98 3.89 -8.23 2.16
C SER A 98 4.95 -9.30 1.84
N ARG A 99 6.13 -8.81 1.48
CA ARG A 99 7.35 -9.63 1.35
C ARG A 99 7.85 -10.06 2.73
N GLU A 100 8.49 -11.20 2.77
CA GLU A 100 9.08 -11.74 4.02
C GLU A 100 10.42 -11.09 4.39
N GLY A 101 11.02 -10.33 3.46
CA GLY A 101 12.41 -9.87 3.58
C GLY A 101 13.44 -10.91 3.10
N ASN A 102 14.67 -10.46 2.91
CA ASN A 102 15.75 -11.31 2.45
C ASN A 102 16.29 -12.17 3.60
N LYS A 103 16.38 -13.49 3.42
CA LYS A 103 16.83 -14.42 4.47
C LYS A 103 18.35 -14.64 4.46
N LYS A 104 19.06 -14.20 3.41
CA LYS A 104 20.48 -14.50 3.21
C LYS A 104 21.39 -13.29 3.40
N GLU A 105 20.95 -12.13 2.95
CA GLU A 105 21.79 -10.93 2.92
C GLU A 105 20.98 -9.67 3.24
N PHE A 106 21.64 -8.66 3.78
CA PHE A 106 21.04 -7.34 3.96
C PHE A 106 20.92 -6.63 2.62
N LYS A 107 19.74 -6.08 2.36
CA LYS A 107 19.47 -5.24 1.19
C LYS A 107 18.76 -3.96 1.63
N GLY A 108 19.01 -2.90 0.88
CA GLY A 108 18.33 -1.63 1.06
C GLY A 108 17.97 -1.04 -0.29
N SER A 109 16.85 -0.35 -0.35
CA SER A 109 16.47 0.48 -1.49
C SER A 109 16.01 1.85 -1.00
N ALA A 110 16.41 2.88 -1.73
CA ALA A 110 15.97 4.25 -1.48
C ALA A 110 15.46 4.84 -2.79
N SER A 111 14.37 5.59 -2.71
CA SER A 111 13.80 6.31 -3.84
C SER A 111 13.44 7.72 -3.41
N ILE A 112 13.83 8.69 -4.23
CA ILE A 112 13.50 10.11 -4.03
C ILE A 112 12.77 10.58 -5.27
N GLY A 113 11.51 10.95 -5.12
CA GLY A 113 10.65 11.51 -6.17
C GLY A 113 10.36 12.99 -5.92
N LEU A 114 9.54 13.57 -6.78
CA LEU A 114 9.12 14.98 -6.67
C LEU A 114 8.25 15.25 -5.44
N LEU A 115 7.44 14.28 -5.04
CA LEU A 115 6.45 14.41 -3.96
C LEU A 115 6.70 13.45 -2.81
N THR A 116 7.35 12.33 -3.06
CA THR A 116 7.54 11.24 -2.09
C THR A 116 8.98 10.81 -2.03
N SER A 117 9.40 10.41 -0.84
CA SER A 117 10.62 9.64 -0.62
C SER A 117 10.29 8.37 0.15
N ARG A 118 11.02 7.30 -0.15
CA ARG A 118 10.88 6.03 0.53
C ARG A 118 12.22 5.36 0.75
N LEU A 119 12.29 4.61 1.83
CA LEU A 119 13.44 3.80 2.21
C LEU A 119 12.94 2.44 2.65
N THR A 120 13.55 1.38 2.14
CA THR A 120 13.24 0.01 2.54
C THR A 120 14.53 -0.70 2.89
N LEU A 121 14.54 -1.39 4.03
CA LEU A 121 15.63 -2.21 4.51
C LEU A 121 15.12 -3.61 4.77
N GLU A 122 15.87 -4.62 4.37
CA GLU A 122 15.54 -6.03 4.60
C GLU A 122 16.80 -6.86 4.86
N GLY A 123 16.65 -7.95 5.57
CA GLY A 123 17.76 -8.85 5.84
C GLY A 123 17.43 -9.96 6.84
N PRO A 124 18.40 -10.87 7.08
CA PRO A 124 18.28 -11.88 8.12
C PRO A 124 18.41 -11.27 9.51
N LEU A 125 17.67 -11.84 10.49
CA LEU A 125 17.81 -11.58 11.91
C LEU A 125 18.30 -12.85 12.60
N PHE A 126 19.51 -12.80 13.18
CA PHE A 126 20.13 -13.92 13.94
C PHE A 126 20.42 -15.20 13.13
N SER A 127 19.62 -15.56 12.15
CA SER A 127 19.80 -16.75 11.30
C SER A 127 19.00 -16.62 10.01
N GLU A 128 19.28 -17.48 9.03
CA GLU A 128 18.51 -17.56 7.77
C GLU A 128 17.03 -18.00 7.95
N LYS A 129 16.67 -18.43 9.16
CA LYS A 129 15.28 -18.78 9.50
C LYS A 129 14.44 -17.57 9.84
N THR A 130 15.09 -16.44 10.19
CA THR A 130 14.39 -15.20 10.58
C THR A 130 14.80 -14.09 9.66
N SER A 131 13.84 -13.43 9.05
CA SER A 131 14.06 -12.25 8.22
C SER A 131 13.17 -11.09 8.65
N PHE A 132 13.58 -9.90 8.29
CA PHE A 132 12.78 -8.70 8.43
C PHE A 132 12.75 -7.90 7.15
N ILE A 133 11.70 -7.11 6.99
CA ILE A 133 11.62 -6.02 6.05
C ILE A 133 10.94 -4.83 6.74
N VAL A 134 11.56 -3.66 6.62
CA VAL A 134 11.03 -2.39 7.13
C VAL A 134 11.03 -1.40 5.99
N GLY A 135 9.89 -0.81 5.71
CA GLY A 135 9.73 0.22 4.69
C GLY A 135 9.10 1.48 5.28
N GLY A 136 9.72 2.62 5.08
CA GLY A 136 9.19 3.93 5.43
C GLY A 136 8.97 4.78 4.19
N ARG A 137 7.93 5.59 4.18
CA ARG A 137 7.61 6.53 3.12
C ARG A 137 7.13 7.85 3.71
N THR A 138 7.47 8.94 3.05
CA THR A 138 6.99 10.29 3.42
C THR A 138 6.73 11.13 2.19
N THR A 139 5.81 12.08 2.32
CA THR A 139 5.57 13.11 1.31
C THR A 139 6.05 14.47 1.79
N TYR A 140 6.37 15.33 0.83
CA TYR A 140 6.78 16.71 1.03
C TYR A 140 6.14 17.62 -0.04
N SER A 141 4.81 17.61 -0.10
CA SER A 141 4.04 18.38 -1.10
C SER A 141 3.95 19.88 -0.79
N ASP A 142 4.32 20.32 0.40
CA ASP A 142 4.22 21.73 0.85
C ASP A 142 4.88 22.73 -0.09
N TRP A 143 6.02 22.36 -0.71
CA TRP A 143 6.71 23.24 -1.64
C TRP A 143 5.93 23.50 -2.94
N ILE A 144 5.11 22.55 -3.38
CA ILE A 144 4.22 22.72 -4.53
C ILE A 144 3.04 23.60 -4.14
N LEU A 145 2.43 23.34 -2.98
CA LEU A 145 1.30 24.12 -2.49
C LEU A 145 1.67 25.61 -2.36
N LYS A 146 2.86 25.92 -1.85
CA LYS A 146 3.38 27.30 -1.75
C LYS A 146 3.57 28.00 -3.09
N LYS A 147 3.66 27.26 -4.20
CA LYS A 147 3.77 27.83 -5.56
C LYS A 147 2.42 28.05 -6.24
N LEU A 148 1.32 27.60 -5.63
CA LEU A 148 -0.01 27.82 -6.18
C LEU A 148 -0.40 29.29 -6.06
N PRO A 149 -1.23 29.81 -7.00
CA PRO A 149 -1.76 31.16 -6.90
C PRO A 149 -2.56 31.36 -5.61
N GLU A 150 -2.52 32.56 -5.02
CA GLU A 150 -3.27 32.88 -3.79
C GLU A 150 -4.77 32.62 -3.90
N LYS A 151 -5.33 32.81 -5.10
CA LYS A 151 -6.73 32.52 -5.41
C LYS A 151 -7.14 31.06 -5.30
N SER A 152 -6.17 30.13 -5.22
CA SER A 152 -6.47 28.68 -5.12
C SER A 152 -7.01 28.25 -3.75
N GLY A 153 -6.78 29.07 -2.71
CA GLY A 153 -7.13 28.72 -1.32
C GLY A 153 -6.26 27.64 -0.69
N TYR A 154 -5.29 27.08 -1.42
CA TYR A 154 -4.43 25.97 -0.95
C TYR A 154 -2.99 26.38 -0.67
N LYS A 155 -2.61 27.64 -0.89
CA LYS A 155 -1.23 28.14 -0.76
C LYS A 155 -0.65 27.98 0.65
N ASP A 156 -1.49 28.16 1.67
CA ASP A 156 -1.11 28.03 3.08
C ASP A 156 -1.44 26.65 3.68
N GLY A 157 -1.90 25.73 2.84
CA GLY A 157 -2.20 24.35 3.25
C GLY A 157 -0.93 23.54 3.50
N ASN A 158 -0.96 22.73 4.54
CA ASN A 158 0.01 21.66 4.76
C ASN A 158 -0.65 20.35 4.41
N ALA A 159 -0.18 19.68 3.35
CA ALA A 159 -0.68 18.37 2.99
C ALA A 159 0.49 17.39 2.91
N GLY A 160 0.44 16.34 3.70
CA GLY A 160 1.49 15.36 3.72
C GLY A 160 1.10 14.13 4.51
N PHE A 161 1.81 13.04 4.26
CA PHE A 161 1.71 11.84 5.06
C PHE A 161 3.08 11.22 5.27
N TYR A 162 3.17 10.37 6.27
CA TYR A 162 4.23 9.38 6.38
C TYR A 162 3.64 8.04 6.82
N ASP A 163 4.23 6.98 6.34
CA ASP A 163 3.89 5.62 6.73
C ASP A 163 5.12 4.78 7.03
N LEU A 164 4.92 3.77 7.87
CA LEU A 164 5.92 2.80 8.26
C LEU A 164 5.30 1.40 8.21
N ASN A 165 5.97 0.49 7.53
CA ASN A 165 5.63 -0.92 7.46
C ASN A 165 6.77 -1.74 8.04
N ALA A 166 6.47 -2.73 8.83
CA ALA A 166 7.45 -3.67 9.36
C ALA A 166 6.88 -5.09 9.32
N THR A 167 7.65 -6.02 8.79
CA THR A 167 7.32 -7.45 8.80
C THR A 167 8.52 -8.22 9.32
N ILE A 168 8.29 -9.12 10.27
CA ILE A 168 9.25 -10.13 10.71
C ILE A 168 8.66 -11.48 10.38
N ASN A 169 9.45 -12.31 9.72
CA ASN A 169 9.12 -13.69 9.42
C ASN A 169 10.07 -14.63 10.15
N HIS A 170 9.55 -15.63 10.83
CA HIS A 170 10.35 -16.69 11.44
C HIS A 170 9.83 -18.07 11.01
N LYS A 171 10.71 -18.85 10.37
CA LYS A 171 10.41 -20.22 9.97
C LYS A 171 10.91 -21.17 11.06
N PHE A 172 9.98 -21.73 11.85
CA PHE A 172 10.30 -22.75 12.84
C PHE A 172 10.71 -24.06 12.16
N ASP A 173 9.89 -24.51 11.21
CA ASP A 173 10.09 -25.74 10.42
C ASP A 173 9.39 -25.63 9.06
N GLU A 174 9.29 -26.73 8.32
CA GLU A 174 8.67 -26.80 6.98
C GLU A 174 7.16 -26.47 6.97
N ARG A 175 6.48 -26.63 8.12
CA ARG A 175 5.03 -26.49 8.24
C ARG A 175 4.62 -25.28 9.07
N ASN A 176 5.55 -24.72 9.87
CA ASN A 176 5.26 -23.68 10.82
C ASN A 176 6.07 -22.41 10.54
N ASN A 177 5.37 -21.35 10.16
CA ASN A 177 5.91 -20.01 9.96
C ASN A 177 5.16 -19.01 10.84
N LEU A 178 5.89 -18.09 11.45
CA LEU A 178 5.33 -16.96 12.17
C LEU A 178 5.56 -15.68 11.37
N TYR A 179 4.51 -14.91 11.19
CA TYR A 179 4.57 -13.56 10.63
C TYR A 179 4.11 -12.56 11.66
N LEU A 180 4.94 -11.58 11.94
CA LEU A 180 4.58 -10.42 12.75
C LEU A 180 4.61 -9.20 11.84
N ASN A 181 3.43 -8.56 11.68
CA ASN A 181 3.26 -7.41 10.81
C ASN A 181 2.84 -6.20 11.63
N GLY A 182 3.45 -5.05 11.34
CA GLY A 182 3.08 -3.76 11.89
C GLY A 182 2.93 -2.73 10.78
N TYR A 183 1.90 -1.90 10.90
CA TYR A 183 1.67 -0.75 10.03
C TYR A 183 1.30 0.48 10.86
N TYR A 184 1.92 1.59 10.55
CA TYR A 184 1.61 2.89 11.13
C TYR A 184 1.58 3.96 10.05
N SER A 185 0.59 4.83 10.09
CA SER A 185 0.53 5.99 9.20
C SER A 185 -0.03 7.23 9.89
N HIS A 186 0.34 8.38 9.36
CA HIS A 186 -0.16 9.67 9.81
C HIS A 186 -0.30 10.61 8.62
N ASP A 187 -1.51 11.15 8.44
CA ASP A 187 -1.84 12.17 7.43
C ASP A 187 -1.96 13.54 8.10
N ARG A 188 -1.51 14.58 7.41
CA ARG A 188 -1.68 16.00 7.77
C ARG A 188 -2.41 16.73 6.65
N PHE A 189 -3.38 17.54 7.03
CA PHE A 189 -4.17 18.38 6.14
C PHE A 189 -4.19 19.81 6.62
#